data_3c014a8af9af0f99daf9c8fae5b2a243
#
_entry.id   3c014a8af9af0f99daf9c8fae5b2a243
#
_cell.length_a   1.000
_cell.length_b   1.000
_cell.length_c   1.000
_cell.angle_alpha   90.00
_cell.angle_beta   90.00
_cell.angle_gamma   90.00
#
_symmetry.space_group_name_H-M   'P 1'
#
loop_
_entity.id
_entity.type
_entity.pdbx_description
1 polymer ?
#
loop_
_entity_poly.entity_id
_entity_poly.type
_entity_poly.pdbx_seq_one_letter_code
_entity_poly.pdbx_strand_id
1 'polypeptide(L)'
;MSNGMFWCRLVALFLGVVSPALFAAEGPQVYSGMLGKMVIVVELDLRDPEQVIGRYFYRKHHHDLALEGRLQGQQLSLVEGRDRYDGAPRPELRLQRSSQGWHGEWVGPQGKKLAVKLTQPTIEEPPAGAEPFWYRLYEESPYEFLRLKKLPLEPGKRQDFMGHELQWWTEAVSGLAMFEVLSGYPQAQLDSINQQLRARLREEVIDYHACKLGAGDSRAEFLQTVRPRLLSAHVVSLSIFTSYDCGGAHPDFSDAPLTLDVHTGKPLGLEDLLWVGEGPAFHYLETREHKPDEESVNFDVFSQYRNRYFAAWLVEQWRQIAPDELPEPADDLECNYSDPEIWDFPSWYLNEEGIVFDPIFPRVARACEGTEWSVLPYAVVKKHPGRLRLALPD
;
A
#
# COMPACT_ATOMS: atom_id res chain seq x y z
N MET A 1 38.35 33.99 77.78
CA MET A 1 36.94 33.79 77.75
C MET A 1 36.54 33.80 76.22
N SER A 2 36.48 32.65 75.61
CA SER A 2 36.13 32.56 74.22
C SER A 2 35.31 31.28 73.99
N ASN A 3 34.04 31.48 73.65
CA ASN A 3 33.11 30.40 73.39
C ASN A 3 33.24 29.96 71.88
N GLY A 4 33.69 28.76 71.68
CA GLY A 4 33.66 28.13 70.38
C GLY A 4 32.35 27.39 70.18
N MET A 5 31.61 27.73 69.09
CA MET A 5 30.36 27.11 68.68
C MET A 5 30.66 26.09 67.63
N PHE A 6 30.47 24.81 67.94
CA PHE A 6 30.57 23.69 66.95
C PHE A 6 29.33 23.65 66.09
N TRP A 7 29.50 23.80 64.75
CA TRP A 7 28.43 23.55 63.76
C TRP A 7 28.56 22.13 63.24
N CYS A 8 27.59 21.30 63.57
CA CYS A 8 27.40 19.99 63.01
C CYS A 8 26.75 20.12 61.62
N ARG A 9 27.46 19.80 60.55
CA ARG A 9 26.90 19.71 59.18
C ARG A 9 26.31 18.32 58.97
N LEU A 10 24.98 18.25 58.92
CA LEU A 10 24.25 17.09 58.43
C LEU A 10 24.35 17.05 56.89
N VAL A 11 25.02 16.03 56.34
CA VAL A 11 25.02 15.71 54.92
C VAL A 11 23.83 14.79 54.66
N ALA A 12 22.78 15.31 54.04
CA ALA A 12 21.68 14.51 53.54
C ALA A 12 22.07 13.88 52.19
N LEU A 13 22.29 12.58 52.19
CA LEU A 13 22.42 11.79 50.95
C LEU A 13 21.05 11.69 50.27
N PHE A 14 20.85 12.42 49.18
CA PHE A 14 19.74 12.20 48.25
C PHE A 14 20.09 11.00 47.39
N LEU A 15 19.52 9.82 47.69
CA LEU A 15 19.45 8.69 46.77
C LEU A 15 18.40 9.02 45.70
N GLY A 16 18.87 9.55 44.57
CA GLY A 16 18.05 9.73 43.40
C GLY A 16 17.65 8.36 42.85
N VAL A 17 16.38 7.99 43.01
CA VAL A 17 15.78 6.88 42.29
C VAL A 17 15.67 7.29 40.84
N VAL A 18 16.61 6.87 40.03
CA VAL A 18 16.49 6.97 38.55
C VAL A 18 15.46 5.95 38.12
N SER A 19 14.20 6.36 38.04
CA SER A 19 13.18 5.58 37.31
C SER A 19 13.60 5.53 35.85
N PRO A 20 13.74 4.34 35.24
CA PRO A 20 13.93 4.27 33.80
C PRO A 20 12.67 4.85 33.16
N ALA A 21 12.80 6.00 32.53
CA ALA A 21 11.75 6.51 31.66
C ALA A 21 11.51 5.44 30.60
N LEU A 22 10.34 4.78 30.64
CA LEU A 22 9.85 4.01 29.51
C LEU A 22 9.65 5.03 28.38
N PHE A 23 10.58 5.07 27.44
CA PHE A 23 10.30 5.65 26.15
C PHE A 23 9.18 4.81 25.52
N ALA A 24 7.97 5.34 25.51
CA ALA A 24 6.91 4.81 24.68
C ALA A 24 7.43 4.88 23.23
N ALA A 25 7.54 3.75 22.57
CA ALA A 25 7.89 3.73 21.15
C ALA A 25 6.81 4.51 20.39
N GLU A 26 7.22 5.36 19.45
CA GLU A 26 6.31 6.24 18.72
C GLU A 26 5.36 5.47 17.77
N GLY A 27 5.49 4.15 17.63
CA GLY A 27 4.68 3.31 16.74
C GLY A 27 4.60 1.84 17.17
N PRO A 28 3.96 0.98 16.35
CA PRO A 28 3.88 -0.44 16.58
C PRO A 28 5.26 -1.09 16.71
N GLN A 29 5.39 -2.05 17.62
CA GLN A 29 6.63 -2.77 17.90
C GLN A 29 6.60 -4.15 17.25
N VAL A 30 7.71 -4.54 16.60
CA VAL A 30 7.83 -5.82 15.94
C VAL A 30 8.66 -6.79 16.79
N TYR A 31 8.18 -8.02 16.86
CA TYR A 31 8.83 -9.14 17.55
C TYR A 31 8.92 -10.35 16.62
N SER A 32 9.91 -11.18 16.83
CA SER A 32 10.01 -12.50 16.19
C SER A 32 10.31 -13.56 17.24
N GLY A 33 9.81 -14.77 17.03
CA GLY A 33 10.04 -15.83 17.98
C GLY A 33 9.33 -17.13 17.65
N MET A 34 8.99 -17.85 18.70
CA MET A 34 8.39 -19.19 18.58
C MET A 34 7.03 -19.23 19.27
N LEU A 35 6.05 -19.82 18.60
CA LEU A 35 4.81 -20.31 19.17
C LEU A 35 4.82 -21.85 19.04
N GLY A 36 5.03 -22.54 20.16
CA GLY A 36 5.32 -23.97 20.12
C GLY A 36 6.59 -24.28 19.34
N LYS A 37 6.44 -24.95 18.19
CA LYS A 37 7.55 -25.29 17.28
C LYS A 37 7.58 -24.43 16.02
N MET A 38 6.68 -23.47 15.88
CA MET A 38 6.55 -22.65 14.69
C MET A 38 7.12 -21.26 14.90
N VAL A 39 7.86 -20.76 13.91
CA VAL A 39 8.37 -19.39 13.90
C VAL A 39 7.24 -18.44 13.55
N ILE A 40 7.09 -17.39 14.36
CA ILE A 40 6.12 -16.31 14.14
C ILE A 40 6.82 -14.95 14.11
N VAL A 41 6.19 -14.01 13.41
CA VAL A 41 6.48 -12.58 13.48
C VAL A 41 5.23 -11.90 14.00
N VAL A 42 5.40 -11.00 14.96
CA VAL A 42 4.31 -10.33 15.68
C VAL A 42 4.52 -8.82 15.62
N GLU A 43 3.48 -8.08 15.35
CA GLU A 43 3.44 -6.62 15.46
C GLU A 43 2.41 -6.24 16.52
N LEU A 44 2.78 -5.36 17.45
CA LEU A 44 1.93 -4.91 18.56
C LEU A 44 1.98 -3.39 18.68
N ASP A 45 0.82 -2.77 18.69
CA ASP A 45 0.66 -1.38 19.11
C ASP A 45 0.34 -1.36 20.63
N LEU A 46 1.32 -0.91 21.40
CA LEU A 46 1.26 -0.87 22.88
C LEU A 46 1.06 0.56 23.41
N ARG A 47 0.72 1.53 22.55
CA ARG A 47 0.55 2.93 22.96
C ARG A 47 -0.65 3.12 23.89
N ASP A 48 -1.72 2.37 23.65
CA ASP A 48 -2.87 2.31 24.57
C ASP A 48 -2.86 0.96 25.32
N PRO A 49 -2.48 0.93 26.60
CA PRO A 49 -2.46 -0.30 27.39
C PRO A 49 -3.85 -0.94 27.60
N GLU A 50 -4.92 -0.18 27.52
CA GLU A 50 -6.29 -0.70 27.67
C GLU A 50 -6.84 -1.27 26.37
N GLN A 51 -6.26 -0.87 25.22
CA GLN A 51 -6.66 -1.31 23.89
C GLN A 51 -5.45 -1.65 23.04
N VAL A 52 -4.71 -2.70 23.44
CA VAL A 52 -3.61 -3.23 22.64
C VAL A 52 -4.18 -3.90 21.40
N ILE A 53 -3.70 -3.48 20.24
CA ILE A 53 -4.00 -4.10 18.96
C ILE A 53 -2.72 -4.65 18.35
N GLY A 54 -2.84 -5.67 17.52
CA GLY A 54 -1.70 -6.24 16.83
C GLY A 54 -2.11 -7.30 15.82
N ARG A 55 -1.09 -7.91 15.26
CA ARG A 55 -1.22 -9.01 14.31
C ARG A 55 0.02 -9.88 14.34
N TYR A 56 -0.13 -11.11 13.86
CA TYR A 56 1.02 -11.97 13.66
C TYR A 56 0.81 -12.93 12.50
N PHE A 57 1.89 -13.40 11.93
CA PHE A 57 1.85 -14.48 10.96
C PHE A 57 2.84 -15.58 11.30
N TYR A 58 2.48 -16.80 10.92
CA TYR A 58 3.43 -17.90 10.88
C TYR A 58 4.32 -17.76 9.66
N ARG A 59 5.63 -17.71 9.86
CA ARG A 59 6.60 -17.50 8.76
C ARG A 59 6.45 -18.49 7.59
N LYS A 60 5.87 -19.67 7.85
CA LYS A 60 5.58 -20.66 6.82
C LYS A 60 4.35 -20.34 5.97
N HIS A 61 3.38 -19.61 6.53
CA HIS A 61 2.05 -19.43 5.93
C HIS A 61 1.77 -18.00 5.47
N HIS A 62 2.48 -17.02 6.04
CA HIS A 62 2.37 -15.58 5.74
C HIS A 62 0.99 -14.91 5.97
N HIS A 63 -0.05 -15.67 6.33
CA HIS A 63 -1.37 -15.12 6.65
C HIS A 63 -1.41 -14.49 8.03
N ASP A 64 -1.96 -13.29 8.11
CA ASP A 64 -2.12 -12.56 9.35
C ASP A 64 -3.28 -13.12 10.20
N LEU A 65 -3.03 -13.12 11.50
CA LEU A 65 -4.02 -13.35 12.55
C LEU A 65 -4.06 -12.10 13.43
N ALA A 66 -5.25 -11.53 13.61
CA ALA A 66 -5.45 -10.35 14.43
C ALA A 66 -5.23 -10.66 15.92
N LEU A 67 -4.76 -9.68 16.67
CA LEU A 67 -4.60 -9.72 18.12
C LEU A 67 -5.25 -8.48 18.73
N GLU A 68 -6.05 -8.68 19.76
CA GLU A 68 -6.68 -7.61 20.55
C GLU A 68 -6.55 -7.92 22.04
N GLY A 69 -6.28 -6.94 22.88
CA GLY A 69 -6.18 -7.20 24.30
C GLY A 69 -5.73 -6.03 25.16
N ARG A 70 -5.08 -6.33 26.27
CA ARG A 70 -4.70 -5.34 27.28
C ARG A 70 -3.34 -5.63 27.88
N LEU A 71 -2.65 -4.55 28.25
CA LEU A 71 -1.38 -4.59 28.96
C LEU A 71 -1.60 -4.09 30.39
N GLN A 72 -1.39 -4.96 31.39
CA GLN A 72 -1.48 -4.62 32.83
C GLN A 72 -0.10 -4.77 33.47
N GLY A 73 0.56 -3.65 33.68
CA GLY A 73 1.94 -3.64 34.18
C GLY A 73 2.89 -4.38 33.24
N GLN A 74 3.31 -5.58 33.61
CA GLN A 74 4.19 -6.42 32.78
C GLN A 74 3.46 -7.61 32.15
N GLN A 75 2.15 -7.73 32.33
CA GLN A 75 1.35 -8.81 31.80
C GLN A 75 0.56 -8.34 30.59
N LEU A 76 0.70 -9.04 29.47
CA LEU A 76 0.00 -8.78 28.22
C LEU A 76 -0.93 -9.97 27.93
N SER A 77 -2.22 -9.69 27.86
CA SER A 77 -3.25 -10.67 27.51
C SER A 77 -3.88 -10.29 26.19
N LEU A 78 -3.74 -11.15 25.20
CA LEU A 78 -4.25 -10.93 23.83
C LEU A 78 -5.18 -12.07 23.45
N VAL A 79 -6.25 -11.74 22.76
CA VAL A 79 -7.17 -12.70 22.13
C VAL A 79 -6.88 -12.72 20.63
N GLU A 80 -6.79 -13.92 20.05
CA GLU A 80 -6.53 -14.14 18.65
C GLU A 80 -7.82 -14.09 17.83
N GLY A 81 -7.76 -13.46 16.66
CA GLY A 81 -8.89 -13.28 15.76
C GLY A 81 -9.78 -12.08 16.15
N ARG A 82 -10.83 -11.85 15.38
CA ARG A 82 -11.86 -10.83 15.66
C ARG A 82 -13.05 -11.44 16.39
N ASP A 83 -13.83 -10.58 17.02
CA ASP A 83 -15.10 -11.03 17.64
C ASP A 83 -16.01 -11.71 16.62
N ARG A 84 -16.48 -12.90 16.99
CA ARG A 84 -17.42 -13.68 16.21
C ARG A 84 -18.81 -13.53 16.82
N TYR A 85 -19.79 -13.35 15.98
CA TYR A 85 -21.21 -13.29 16.41
C TYR A 85 -21.70 -14.58 17.10
N ASP A 86 -21.00 -15.70 16.90
CA ASP A 86 -21.35 -17.01 17.46
C ASP A 86 -20.85 -17.21 18.92
N GLY A 87 -20.09 -16.28 19.45
CA GLY A 87 -19.53 -16.37 20.81
C GLY A 87 -18.58 -17.54 21.04
N ALA A 88 -18.02 -18.13 19.97
CA ALA A 88 -17.11 -19.27 20.08
C ALA A 88 -15.83 -18.86 20.84
N PRO A 89 -15.30 -19.73 21.74
CA PRO A 89 -14.05 -19.46 22.42
C PRO A 89 -12.92 -19.23 21.43
N ARG A 90 -12.13 -18.17 21.64
CA ARG A 90 -10.97 -17.81 20.82
C ARG A 90 -9.67 -18.19 21.54
N PRO A 91 -8.59 -18.45 20.79
CA PRO A 91 -7.28 -18.61 21.40
C PRO A 91 -6.82 -17.34 22.12
N GLU A 92 -6.03 -17.52 23.18
CA GLU A 92 -5.47 -16.43 23.96
C GLU A 92 -3.96 -16.54 24.06
N LEU A 93 -3.25 -15.42 23.99
CA LEU A 93 -1.84 -15.32 24.35
C LEU A 93 -1.74 -14.63 25.73
N ARG A 94 -1.14 -15.31 26.68
CA ARG A 94 -0.88 -14.81 28.05
C ARG A 94 0.62 -14.64 28.20
N LEU A 95 1.09 -13.41 28.14
CA LEU A 95 2.50 -13.08 28.03
C LEU A 95 2.97 -12.23 29.21
N GLN A 96 4.20 -12.48 29.64
CA GLN A 96 4.91 -11.72 30.64
C GLN A 96 6.09 -11.01 29.99
N ARG A 97 6.30 -9.74 30.31
CA ARG A 97 7.43 -8.96 29.82
C ARG A 97 8.76 -9.50 30.36
N SER A 98 9.77 -9.54 29.51
CA SER A 98 11.16 -9.85 29.87
C SER A 98 12.10 -8.74 29.40
N SER A 99 13.38 -8.82 29.73
CA SER A 99 14.39 -7.86 29.28
C SER A 99 14.58 -7.83 27.76
N GLN A 100 14.16 -8.86 27.05
CA GLN A 100 14.36 -8.99 25.59
C GLN A 100 13.06 -9.02 24.79
N GLY A 101 11.88 -8.98 25.44
CA GLY A 101 10.60 -9.08 24.77
C GLY A 101 9.54 -9.75 25.63
N TRP A 102 8.87 -10.78 25.14
CA TRP A 102 7.73 -11.41 25.79
C TRP A 102 7.90 -12.93 25.88
N HIS A 103 7.41 -13.55 26.95
CA HIS A 103 7.35 -15.00 27.09
C HIS A 103 6.05 -15.41 27.80
N GLY A 104 5.57 -16.60 27.52
CA GLY A 104 4.33 -17.09 28.13
C GLY A 104 3.75 -18.27 27.38
N GLU A 105 2.44 -18.30 27.29
CA GLU A 105 1.70 -19.39 26.65
C GLU A 105 0.60 -18.87 25.70
N TRP A 106 0.37 -19.60 24.65
CA TRP A 106 -0.83 -19.56 23.83
C TRP A 106 -1.77 -20.68 24.30
N VAL A 107 -3.03 -20.35 24.54
CA VAL A 107 -4.06 -21.26 25.03
C VAL A 107 -5.17 -21.36 23.99
N GLY A 108 -5.29 -22.49 23.33
CA GLY A 108 -6.35 -22.75 22.36
C GLY A 108 -7.71 -22.98 23.00
N PRO A 109 -8.82 -22.90 22.23
CA PRO A 109 -10.18 -23.02 22.74
C PRO A 109 -10.48 -24.32 23.50
N GLN A 110 -9.76 -25.38 23.18
CA GLN A 110 -9.89 -26.69 23.84
C GLN A 110 -8.87 -26.91 24.99
N GLY A 111 -8.24 -25.84 25.48
CA GLY A 111 -7.26 -25.88 26.57
C GLY A 111 -5.86 -26.36 26.17
N LYS A 112 -5.58 -26.57 24.89
CA LYS A 112 -4.23 -26.88 24.40
C LYS A 112 -3.31 -25.68 24.68
N LYS A 113 -2.16 -25.94 25.30
CA LYS A 113 -1.17 -24.93 25.61
C LYS A 113 0.09 -25.08 24.77
N LEU A 114 0.60 -23.98 24.26
CA LEU A 114 1.87 -23.90 23.54
C LEU A 114 2.71 -22.77 24.14
N ALA A 115 4.00 -23.04 24.37
CA ALA A 115 4.92 -22.00 24.84
C ALA A 115 5.10 -20.90 23.76
N VAL A 116 5.15 -19.65 24.22
CA VAL A 116 5.46 -18.49 23.38
C VAL A 116 6.72 -17.81 23.90
N LYS A 117 7.64 -17.51 23.00
CA LYS A 117 8.82 -16.70 23.29
C LYS A 117 9.06 -15.74 22.13
N LEU A 118 9.02 -14.45 22.41
CA LEU A 118 9.17 -13.37 21.46
C LEU A 118 10.33 -12.48 21.89
N THR A 119 11.15 -12.07 20.94
CA THR A 119 12.23 -11.11 21.13
C THR A 119 12.17 -10.04 20.03
N GLN A 120 12.71 -8.87 20.28
CA GLN A 120 12.91 -7.92 19.20
C GLN A 120 13.83 -8.55 18.15
N PRO A 121 13.44 -8.56 16.87
CA PRO A 121 14.25 -9.16 15.82
C PRO A 121 15.48 -8.30 15.55
N THR A 122 16.62 -8.93 15.30
CA THR A 122 17.73 -8.27 14.62
C THR A 122 17.41 -8.29 13.12
N ILE A 123 17.04 -7.12 12.58
CA ILE A 123 16.75 -6.95 11.17
C ILE A 123 18.00 -6.36 10.52
N GLU A 124 18.58 -7.10 9.59
CA GLU A 124 19.71 -6.61 8.82
C GLU A 124 19.23 -5.56 7.82
N GLU A 125 19.90 -4.43 7.81
CA GLU A 125 19.69 -3.36 6.84
C GLU A 125 19.86 -3.90 5.41
N PRO A 126 19.07 -3.42 4.44
CA PRO A 126 19.27 -3.77 3.04
C PRO A 126 20.71 -3.43 2.60
N PRO A 127 21.36 -4.30 1.79
CA PRO A 127 22.73 -4.04 1.34
C PRO A 127 22.78 -2.78 0.48
N ALA A 128 23.93 -2.11 0.48
CA ALA A 128 24.14 -0.92 -0.35
C ALA A 128 23.80 -1.21 -1.82
N GLY A 129 22.95 -0.38 -2.43
CA GLY A 129 22.44 -0.57 -3.79
C GLY A 129 21.21 -1.48 -3.90
N ALA A 130 20.61 -1.89 -2.78
CA ALA A 130 19.28 -2.53 -2.82
C ALA A 130 18.21 -1.59 -3.41
N GLU A 131 17.12 -2.15 -3.90
CA GLU A 131 15.99 -1.38 -4.41
C GLU A 131 15.43 -0.43 -3.33
N PRO A 132 15.04 0.82 -3.64
CA PRO A 132 14.50 1.79 -2.66
C PRO A 132 13.33 1.26 -1.85
N PHE A 133 12.50 0.40 -2.46
CA PHE A 133 11.40 -0.31 -1.80
C PHE A 133 11.85 -1.03 -0.51
N TRP A 134 13.02 -1.68 -0.50
CA TRP A 134 13.51 -2.42 0.66
C TRP A 134 13.96 -1.51 1.78
N TYR A 135 14.59 -0.35 1.47
CA TYR A 135 14.97 0.63 2.48
C TYR A 135 13.73 1.23 3.14
N ARG A 136 12.72 1.61 2.35
CA ARG A 136 11.46 2.12 2.87
C ARG A 136 10.79 1.13 3.82
N LEU A 137 10.64 -0.13 3.43
CA LEU A 137 10.05 -1.15 4.31
C LEU A 137 10.89 -1.41 5.57
N TYR A 138 12.21 -1.37 5.46
CA TYR A 138 13.08 -1.53 6.61
C TYR A 138 12.86 -0.44 7.66
N GLU A 139 12.69 0.79 7.24
CA GLU A 139 12.51 1.95 8.10
C GLU A 139 11.05 2.09 8.61
N GLU A 140 10.08 1.96 7.73
CA GLU A 140 8.68 2.31 8.00
C GLU A 140 7.81 1.12 8.40
N SER A 141 8.11 -0.07 7.90
CA SER A 141 7.29 -1.27 8.09
C SER A 141 8.13 -2.55 8.27
N PRO A 142 8.89 -2.67 9.37
CA PRO A 142 9.74 -3.83 9.62
C PRO A 142 8.98 -5.18 9.62
N TYR A 143 7.70 -5.16 9.96
CA TYR A 143 6.83 -6.33 9.90
C TYR A 143 6.66 -6.85 8.47
N GLU A 144 6.32 -5.96 7.53
CA GLU A 144 6.18 -6.31 6.11
C GLU A 144 7.55 -6.63 5.47
N PHE A 145 8.61 -5.95 5.89
CA PHE A 145 9.96 -6.31 5.47
C PHE A 145 10.31 -7.78 5.80
N LEU A 146 9.98 -8.22 7.03
CA LEU A 146 10.21 -9.60 7.47
C LEU A 146 9.31 -10.61 6.73
N ARG A 147 8.11 -10.21 6.30
CA ARG A 147 7.21 -11.00 5.48
C ARG A 147 7.79 -11.20 4.08
N LEU A 148 8.14 -10.10 3.42
CA LEU A 148 8.44 -10.07 1.99
C LEU A 148 9.88 -10.45 1.65
N LYS A 149 10.84 -10.27 2.57
CA LYS A 149 12.28 -10.52 2.30
C LYS A 149 12.57 -11.93 1.73
N LYS A 150 11.71 -12.91 2.00
CA LYS A 150 11.86 -14.30 1.55
C LYS A 150 10.63 -14.83 0.83
N LEU A 151 9.81 -13.93 0.31
CA LEU A 151 8.60 -14.32 -0.40
C LEU A 151 8.97 -15.01 -1.72
N PRO A 152 8.58 -16.28 -1.93
CA PRO A 152 8.89 -16.98 -3.17
C PRO A 152 8.02 -16.46 -4.31
N LEU A 153 8.66 -16.07 -5.41
CA LEU A 153 7.98 -15.81 -6.67
C LEU A 153 8.17 -17.04 -7.59
N GLU A 154 7.08 -17.51 -8.13
CA GLU A 154 7.06 -18.62 -9.07
C GLU A 154 7.02 -18.08 -10.50
N PRO A 155 7.88 -18.60 -11.41
CA PRO A 155 7.84 -18.19 -12.80
C PRO A 155 6.57 -18.72 -13.48
N GLY A 156 5.82 -17.82 -14.09
CA GLY A 156 4.63 -18.10 -14.86
C GLY A 156 4.92 -18.19 -16.36
N LYS A 157 3.92 -17.85 -17.18
CA LYS A 157 4.04 -17.85 -18.66
C LYS A 157 5.02 -16.79 -19.15
N ARG A 158 5.61 -17.07 -20.33
CA ARG A 158 6.19 -16.02 -21.18
C ARG A 158 5.15 -15.54 -22.19
N GLN A 159 5.24 -14.28 -22.56
CA GLN A 159 4.29 -13.66 -23.49
C GLN A 159 5.00 -12.61 -24.31
N ASP A 160 4.76 -12.61 -25.64
CA ASP A 160 5.13 -11.48 -26.48
C ASP A 160 4.02 -10.42 -26.44
N PHE A 161 4.40 -9.17 -26.22
CA PHE A 161 3.50 -8.04 -26.24
C PHE A 161 4.18 -6.83 -26.89
N MET A 162 3.63 -6.33 -27.99
CA MET A 162 4.15 -5.19 -28.76
C MET A 162 5.65 -5.33 -29.12
N GLY A 163 6.11 -6.54 -29.44
CA GLY A 163 7.51 -6.82 -29.77
C GLY A 163 8.47 -6.94 -28.58
N HIS A 164 7.96 -6.95 -27.36
CA HIS A 164 8.70 -7.16 -26.13
C HIS A 164 8.38 -8.53 -25.55
N GLU A 165 9.39 -9.25 -25.07
CA GLU A 165 9.20 -10.49 -24.32
C GLU A 165 8.92 -10.17 -22.86
N LEU A 166 7.84 -10.72 -22.29
CA LEU A 166 7.42 -10.58 -20.90
C LEU A 166 7.53 -11.92 -20.16
N GLN A 167 8.05 -11.91 -18.95
CA GLN A 167 8.02 -13.03 -18.01
C GLN A 167 7.06 -12.72 -16.86
N TRP A 168 6.02 -13.52 -16.72
CA TRP A 168 5.12 -13.42 -15.57
C TRP A 168 5.70 -14.09 -14.34
N TRP A 169 5.47 -13.48 -13.18
CA TRP A 169 5.82 -13.99 -11.87
C TRP A 169 4.59 -13.99 -10.99
N THR A 170 4.40 -15.04 -10.21
CA THR A 170 3.25 -15.18 -9.30
C THR A 170 3.76 -15.33 -7.87
N GLU A 171 3.17 -14.61 -6.94
CA GLU A 171 3.41 -14.83 -5.52
C GLU A 171 2.54 -16.00 -5.04
N ALA A 172 3.18 -17.02 -4.45
CA ALA A 172 2.58 -18.34 -4.22
C ALA A 172 1.43 -18.34 -3.19
N VAL A 173 1.41 -17.40 -2.24
CA VAL A 173 0.40 -17.35 -1.15
C VAL A 173 -0.82 -16.55 -1.55
N SER A 174 -0.63 -15.38 -2.14
CA SER A 174 -1.71 -14.50 -2.60
C SER A 174 -2.26 -14.90 -3.97
N GLY A 175 -1.45 -15.53 -4.80
CA GLY A 175 -1.76 -15.79 -6.21
C GLY A 175 -1.64 -14.54 -7.10
N LEU A 176 -1.21 -13.41 -6.55
CA LEU A 176 -1.02 -12.18 -7.31
C LEU A 176 0.15 -12.31 -8.26
N ALA A 177 0.01 -11.70 -9.44
CA ALA A 177 0.99 -11.83 -10.49
C ALA A 177 1.34 -10.47 -11.12
N MET A 178 2.60 -10.35 -11.54
CA MET A 178 3.12 -9.22 -12.29
C MET A 178 4.11 -9.73 -13.34
N PHE A 179 4.25 -9.00 -14.44
CA PHE A 179 5.26 -9.32 -15.44
C PHE A 179 6.55 -8.52 -15.23
N GLU A 180 7.63 -9.04 -15.77
CA GLU A 180 8.88 -8.33 -16.03
C GLU A 180 9.09 -8.24 -17.54
N VAL A 181 9.71 -7.16 -17.99
CA VAL A 181 10.10 -6.97 -19.39
C VAL A 181 11.50 -7.53 -19.59
N LEU A 182 11.67 -8.46 -20.54
CA LEU A 182 12.94 -9.15 -20.79
C LEU A 182 13.71 -8.61 -21.99
N SER A 183 13.03 -7.91 -22.92
CA SER A 183 13.64 -7.45 -24.17
C SER A 183 13.10 -6.10 -24.63
N GLY A 184 13.73 -5.53 -25.64
CA GLY A 184 13.26 -4.31 -26.31
C GLY A 184 13.85 -3.01 -25.77
N TYR A 185 14.51 -3.03 -24.61
CA TYR A 185 15.17 -1.85 -24.00
C TYR A 185 16.62 -2.16 -23.63
N PRO A 186 17.49 -1.13 -23.52
CA PRO A 186 18.80 -1.28 -22.89
C PRO A 186 18.73 -1.83 -21.49
N GLN A 187 19.73 -2.59 -21.06
CA GLN A 187 19.73 -3.31 -19.77
C GLN A 187 19.41 -2.39 -18.57
N ALA A 188 19.99 -1.20 -18.51
CA ALA A 188 19.75 -0.26 -17.40
C ALA A 188 18.27 0.18 -17.33
N GLN A 189 17.60 0.33 -18.47
CA GLN A 189 16.17 0.65 -18.52
C GLN A 189 15.31 -0.57 -18.11
N LEU A 190 15.66 -1.77 -18.57
CA LEU A 190 15.02 -3.03 -18.13
C LEU A 190 15.12 -3.17 -16.62
N ASP A 191 16.30 -2.94 -16.04
CA ASP A 191 16.52 -3.05 -14.61
C ASP A 191 15.64 -2.05 -13.83
N SER A 192 15.56 -0.79 -14.28
CA SER A 192 14.74 0.24 -13.66
C SER A 192 13.24 -0.04 -13.77
N ILE A 193 12.75 -0.41 -14.95
CA ILE A 193 11.34 -0.77 -15.20
C ILE A 193 10.95 -1.97 -14.30
N ASN A 194 11.75 -3.04 -14.36
CA ASN A 194 11.45 -4.27 -13.62
C ASN A 194 11.54 -4.07 -12.11
N GLN A 195 12.38 -3.15 -11.63
CA GLN A 195 12.40 -2.74 -10.22
C GLN A 195 11.06 -2.17 -9.79
N GLN A 196 10.44 -1.28 -10.59
CA GLN A 196 9.12 -0.71 -10.28
C GLN A 196 8.02 -1.77 -10.34
N LEU A 197 8.05 -2.63 -11.36
CA LEU A 197 7.06 -3.71 -11.48
C LEU A 197 7.14 -4.70 -10.30
N ARG A 198 8.35 -5.06 -9.87
CA ARG A 198 8.54 -5.89 -8.66
C ARG A 198 8.10 -5.18 -7.37
N ALA A 199 8.43 -3.90 -7.23
CA ALA A 199 7.98 -3.10 -6.08
C ALA A 199 6.45 -3.08 -6.03
N ARG A 200 5.80 -2.83 -7.17
CA ARG A 200 4.34 -2.81 -7.27
C ARG A 200 3.72 -4.16 -6.90
N LEU A 201 4.23 -5.29 -7.39
CA LEU A 201 3.72 -6.61 -6.98
C LEU A 201 3.81 -6.81 -5.46
N ARG A 202 4.91 -6.42 -4.85
CA ARG A 202 5.10 -6.57 -3.38
C ARG A 202 4.13 -5.70 -2.60
N GLU A 203 3.84 -4.50 -3.08
CA GLU A 203 2.83 -3.62 -2.49
C GLU A 203 1.43 -4.23 -2.58
N GLU A 204 1.05 -4.78 -3.73
CA GLU A 204 -0.22 -5.49 -3.89
C GLU A 204 -0.34 -6.71 -2.94
N VAL A 205 0.77 -7.40 -2.68
CA VAL A 205 0.81 -8.50 -1.69
C VAL A 205 0.58 -7.98 -0.27
N ILE A 206 1.09 -6.81 0.09
CA ILE A 206 0.80 -6.18 1.40
C ILE A 206 -0.70 -5.89 1.51
N ASP A 207 -1.31 -5.30 0.48
CA ASP A 207 -2.75 -4.99 0.46
C ASP A 207 -3.61 -6.25 0.52
N TYR A 208 -3.21 -7.30 -0.19
CA TYR A 208 -3.87 -8.60 -0.08
C TYR A 208 -3.90 -9.09 1.38
N HIS A 209 -2.77 -9.04 2.09
CA HIS A 209 -2.72 -9.48 3.48
C HIS A 209 -3.52 -8.55 4.41
N ALA A 210 -3.49 -7.25 4.18
CA ALA A 210 -4.29 -6.28 4.92
C ALA A 210 -5.80 -6.52 4.71
N CYS A 211 -6.22 -6.78 3.47
CA CYS A 211 -7.59 -7.15 3.13
C CYS A 211 -8.03 -8.44 3.85
N LYS A 212 -7.22 -9.49 3.77
CA LYS A 212 -7.50 -10.77 4.45
C LYS A 212 -7.60 -10.60 5.97
N LEU A 213 -6.71 -9.81 6.56
CA LEU A 213 -6.77 -9.46 7.99
C LEU A 213 -8.04 -8.66 8.31
N GLY A 214 -8.41 -7.70 7.45
CA GLY A 214 -9.63 -6.90 7.57
C GLY A 214 -10.89 -7.73 7.62
N ALA A 215 -10.99 -8.73 6.77
CA ALA A 215 -12.13 -9.65 6.70
C ALA A 215 -12.21 -10.62 7.89
N GLY A 216 -11.11 -10.85 8.60
CA GLY A 216 -11.05 -11.81 9.71
C GLY A 216 -11.39 -13.23 9.24
N ASP A 217 -12.38 -13.86 9.91
CA ASP A 217 -12.85 -15.21 9.57
C ASP A 217 -13.88 -15.23 8.43
N SER A 218 -14.27 -14.09 7.89
CA SER A 218 -15.19 -14.00 6.76
C SER A 218 -14.50 -14.49 5.48
N ARG A 219 -15.28 -14.77 4.45
CA ARG A 219 -14.74 -15.14 3.12
C ARG A 219 -14.21 -13.90 2.43
N ALA A 220 -12.98 -13.50 2.77
CA ALA A 220 -12.32 -12.44 2.05
C ALA A 220 -12.07 -12.84 0.59
N GLU A 221 -12.48 -12.00 -0.33
CA GLU A 221 -12.10 -12.10 -1.74
C GLU A 221 -11.11 -11.01 -2.07
N PHE A 222 -10.14 -11.30 -2.91
CA PHE A 222 -9.19 -10.35 -3.45
C PHE A 222 -8.71 -10.90 -4.79
N LEU A 223 -9.30 -10.40 -5.84
CA LEU A 223 -9.05 -10.86 -7.20
C LEU A 223 -8.43 -9.70 -7.99
N GLN A 224 -7.25 -9.92 -8.53
CA GLN A 224 -6.54 -8.91 -9.28
C GLN A 224 -6.26 -9.35 -10.70
N THR A 225 -6.42 -8.41 -11.63
CA THR A 225 -6.07 -8.58 -13.04
C THR A 225 -5.07 -7.50 -13.46
N VAL A 226 -3.87 -7.91 -13.82
CA VAL A 226 -2.84 -7.04 -14.39
C VAL A 226 -2.81 -7.24 -15.90
N ARG A 227 -2.81 -6.13 -16.67
CA ARG A 227 -2.71 -6.17 -18.14
C ARG A 227 -1.67 -5.16 -18.61
N PRO A 228 -0.65 -5.59 -19.36
CA PRO A 228 0.17 -4.66 -20.14
C PRO A 228 -0.73 -3.94 -21.16
N ARG A 229 -0.57 -2.62 -21.31
CA ARG A 229 -1.42 -1.78 -22.16
C ARG A 229 -0.63 -1.08 -23.24
N LEU A 230 0.56 -0.59 -22.94
CA LEU A 230 1.46 0.04 -23.89
C LEU A 230 2.92 -0.22 -23.49
N LEU A 231 3.72 -0.72 -24.41
CA LEU A 231 5.18 -0.74 -24.31
C LEU A 231 5.74 -0.01 -25.53
N SER A 232 6.30 1.18 -25.33
CA SER A 232 6.86 2.02 -26.37
C SER A 232 8.31 2.41 -26.05
N ALA A 233 8.97 3.13 -26.94
CA ALA A 233 10.33 3.62 -26.67
C ALA A 233 10.43 4.58 -25.48
N HIS A 234 9.31 5.14 -25.01
CA HIS A 234 9.29 6.20 -23.99
C HIS A 234 8.50 5.85 -22.75
N VAL A 235 7.47 5.01 -22.88
CA VAL A 235 6.58 4.69 -21.75
C VAL A 235 6.25 3.20 -21.70
N VAL A 236 6.12 2.68 -20.48
CA VAL A 236 5.49 1.39 -20.16
C VAL A 236 4.23 1.69 -19.36
N SER A 237 3.07 1.23 -19.84
CA SER A 237 1.79 1.43 -19.16
C SER A 237 1.04 0.12 -18.98
N LEU A 238 0.44 -0.06 -17.80
CA LEU A 238 -0.35 -1.24 -17.45
C LEU A 238 -1.56 -0.84 -16.61
N SER A 239 -2.66 -1.58 -16.77
CA SER A 239 -3.82 -1.49 -15.88
C SER A 239 -3.76 -2.58 -14.82
N ILE A 240 -4.21 -2.23 -13.60
CA ILE A 240 -4.31 -3.12 -12.46
C ILE A 240 -5.71 -2.94 -11.89
N PHE A 241 -6.58 -3.89 -12.19
CA PHE A 241 -7.94 -3.94 -11.66
C PHE A 241 -8.00 -4.92 -10.50
N THR A 242 -8.54 -4.50 -9.37
CA THR A 242 -8.70 -5.34 -8.18
C THR A 242 -10.15 -5.29 -7.71
N SER A 243 -10.79 -6.45 -7.63
CA SER A 243 -12.09 -6.65 -6.99
C SER A 243 -11.89 -7.31 -5.62
N TYR A 244 -12.47 -6.75 -4.57
CA TYR A 244 -12.20 -7.22 -3.21
C TYR A 244 -13.43 -7.16 -2.29
N ASP A 245 -13.45 -8.08 -1.31
CA ASP A 245 -14.27 -8.05 -0.11
C ASP A 245 -13.37 -8.24 1.10
N CYS A 246 -13.08 -7.15 1.81
CA CYS A 246 -12.19 -7.12 2.96
C CYS A 246 -12.95 -7.11 4.29
N GLY A 247 -14.19 -7.62 4.31
CA GLY A 247 -15.04 -7.66 5.50
C GLY A 247 -15.71 -6.32 5.84
N GLY A 248 -15.79 -5.41 4.89
CA GLY A 248 -16.56 -4.18 4.97
C GLY A 248 -18.06 -4.43 4.80
N ALA A 249 -18.84 -3.35 4.66
CA ALA A 249 -20.29 -3.46 4.46
C ALA A 249 -20.66 -4.10 3.12
N HIS A 250 -19.78 -3.99 2.12
CA HIS A 250 -19.99 -4.48 0.75
C HIS A 250 -18.65 -4.79 0.07
N PRO A 251 -18.63 -5.71 -0.92
CA PRO A 251 -17.56 -5.80 -1.89
C PRO A 251 -17.30 -4.47 -2.60
N ASP A 252 -16.08 -4.27 -3.09
CA ASP A 252 -15.71 -3.09 -3.84
C ASP A 252 -14.66 -3.44 -4.90
N PHE A 253 -14.28 -2.48 -5.75
CA PHE A 253 -13.20 -2.64 -6.70
C PHE A 253 -12.40 -1.35 -6.84
N SER A 254 -11.20 -1.46 -7.39
CA SER A 254 -10.35 -0.31 -7.71
C SER A 254 -9.58 -0.56 -8.99
N ASP A 255 -9.34 0.52 -9.74
CA ASP A 255 -8.36 0.59 -10.80
C ASP A 255 -7.16 1.42 -10.33
N ALA A 256 -5.99 0.82 -10.34
CA ALA A 256 -4.76 1.45 -9.90
C ALA A 256 -3.64 1.26 -10.94
N PRO A 257 -3.78 1.86 -12.13
CA PRO A 257 -2.83 1.72 -13.23
C PRO A 257 -1.43 2.20 -12.84
N LEU A 258 -0.44 1.77 -13.62
CA LEU A 258 0.94 2.23 -13.49
C LEU A 258 1.48 2.60 -14.86
N THR A 259 1.98 3.82 -15.00
CA THR A 259 2.67 4.29 -16.19
C THR A 259 4.06 4.75 -15.82
N LEU A 260 5.08 4.24 -16.49
CA LEU A 260 6.50 4.48 -16.22
C LEU A 260 7.16 5.20 -17.39
N ASP A 261 8.03 6.14 -17.09
CA ASP A 261 9.02 6.66 -18.05
C ASP A 261 10.12 5.61 -18.28
N VAL A 262 10.28 5.16 -19.50
CA VAL A 262 11.30 4.16 -19.87
C VAL A 262 12.72 4.62 -19.59
N HIS A 263 13.01 5.92 -19.72
CA HIS A 263 14.37 6.43 -19.59
C HIS A 263 14.83 6.52 -18.13
N THR A 264 13.90 6.88 -17.23
CA THR A 264 14.20 7.04 -15.81
C THR A 264 13.73 5.87 -14.96
N GLY A 265 12.79 5.07 -15.46
CA GLY A 265 12.08 4.04 -14.70
C GLY A 265 11.08 4.59 -13.69
N LYS A 266 10.91 5.92 -13.60
CA LYS A 266 10.02 6.53 -12.61
C LYS A 266 8.56 6.44 -13.03
N PRO A 267 7.62 6.29 -12.06
CA PRO A 267 6.20 6.48 -12.32
C PRO A 267 5.90 7.90 -12.82
N LEU A 268 4.91 8.02 -13.68
CA LEU A 268 4.44 9.26 -14.26
C LEU A 268 3.08 9.65 -13.66
N GLY A 269 2.94 10.93 -13.31
CA GLY A 269 1.65 11.57 -13.11
C GLY A 269 1.01 11.94 -14.45
N LEU A 270 -0.30 12.18 -14.47
CA LEU A 270 -0.99 12.58 -15.70
C LEU A 270 -0.49 13.93 -16.20
N GLU A 271 -0.18 14.86 -15.31
CA GLU A 271 0.33 16.20 -15.60
C GLU A 271 1.73 16.20 -16.22
N ASP A 272 2.45 15.08 -16.12
CA ASP A 272 3.69 14.88 -16.84
C ASP A 272 3.46 14.73 -18.35
N LEU A 273 2.27 14.23 -18.76
CA LEU A 273 1.89 13.93 -20.12
C LEU A 273 0.92 14.93 -20.73
N LEU A 274 -0.04 15.39 -19.93
CA LEU A 274 -1.16 16.21 -20.37
C LEU A 274 -1.34 17.41 -19.43
N TRP A 275 -1.35 18.64 -20.00
CA TRP A 275 -1.56 19.86 -19.24
C TRP A 275 -2.54 20.80 -19.94
N VAL A 276 -3.59 21.21 -19.20
CA VAL A 276 -4.64 22.10 -19.70
C VAL A 276 -4.88 23.30 -18.79
N GLY A 277 -4.04 23.46 -17.77
CA GLY A 277 -4.09 24.60 -16.84
C GLY A 277 -3.36 25.84 -17.33
N GLU A 278 -3.40 26.89 -16.51
CA GLU A 278 -2.62 28.10 -16.71
C GLU A 278 -1.20 27.93 -16.14
N GLY A 279 -0.24 28.58 -16.79
CA GLY A 279 1.17 28.54 -16.33
C GLY A 279 1.89 27.22 -16.65
N PRO A 280 3.02 26.96 -15.96
CA PRO A 280 3.81 25.75 -16.20
C PRO A 280 3.12 24.51 -15.62
N ALA A 281 3.23 23.40 -16.35
CA ALA A 281 2.80 22.10 -15.85
C ALA A 281 3.63 21.67 -14.62
N PHE A 282 3.00 21.00 -13.69
CA PHE A 282 3.62 20.46 -12.49
C PHE A 282 3.63 18.92 -12.53
N HIS A 283 4.23 18.30 -11.53
CA HIS A 283 4.16 16.87 -11.24
C HIS A 283 3.24 16.62 -10.06
N TYR A 284 2.41 15.59 -10.13
CA TYR A 284 1.69 15.05 -9.00
C TYR A 284 1.57 13.54 -9.14
N LEU A 285 2.04 12.85 -8.11
CA LEU A 285 1.90 11.41 -7.95
C LEU A 285 1.61 11.12 -6.48
N GLU A 286 0.54 10.41 -6.23
CA GLU A 286 0.18 9.99 -4.89
C GLU A 286 0.89 8.69 -4.54
N THR A 287 1.54 8.68 -3.37
CA THR A 287 2.09 7.46 -2.79
C THR A 287 0.97 6.60 -2.20
N ARG A 288 1.28 5.36 -1.83
CA ARG A 288 0.32 4.46 -1.19
C ARG A 288 -0.16 4.93 0.19
N GLU A 289 0.62 5.74 0.88
CA GLU A 289 0.24 6.38 2.13
C GLU A 289 -0.69 7.60 1.93
N HIS A 290 -1.22 7.77 0.72
CA HIS A 290 -2.05 8.92 0.33
C HIS A 290 -1.37 10.27 0.58
N LYS A 291 -0.08 10.32 0.26
CA LYS A 291 0.73 11.55 0.32
C LYS A 291 1.34 11.83 -1.04
N PRO A 292 1.51 13.10 -1.40
CA PRO A 292 2.31 13.47 -2.56
C PRO A 292 3.73 12.91 -2.43
N ASP A 293 4.33 12.46 -3.54
CA ASP A 293 5.75 12.15 -3.55
C ASP A 293 6.63 13.40 -3.41
N GLU A 294 7.93 13.24 -3.30
CA GLU A 294 8.87 14.36 -3.05
C GLU A 294 8.93 15.40 -4.18
N GLU A 295 8.59 15.03 -5.42
CA GLU A 295 8.60 15.92 -6.58
C GLU A 295 7.24 16.59 -6.82
N SER A 296 6.18 16.10 -6.16
CA SER A 296 4.81 16.55 -6.35
C SER A 296 4.53 17.91 -5.70
N VAL A 297 3.66 18.67 -6.33
CA VAL A 297 2.99 19.79 -5.64
C VAL A 297 2.11 19.24 -4.50
N ASN A 298 1.68 20.11 -3.58
CA ASN A 298 0.73 19.69 -2.56
C ASN A 298 -0.66 19.36 -3.17
N PHE A 299 -1.45 18.57 -2.43
CA PHE A 299 -2.76 18.10 -2.89
C PHE A 299 -3.74 19.26 -3.18
N ASP A 300 -3.69 20.37 -2.44
CA ASP A 300 -4.61 21.48 -2.66
C ASP A 300 -4.38 22.14 -4.03
N VAL A 301 -3.13 22.31 -4.44
CA VAL A 301 -2.77 22.84 -5.77
C VAL A 301 -3.22 21.88 -6.87
N PHE A 302 -2.96 20.60 -6.69
CA PHE A 302 -3.38 19.54 -7.61
C PHE A 302 -4.91 19.48 -7.75
N SER A 303 -5.63 19.42 -6.63
CA SER A 303 -7.10 19.37 -6.59
C SER A 303 -7.73 20.59 -7.24
N GLN A 304 -7.22 21.82 -6.96
CA GLN A 304 -7.73 23.03 -7.61
C GLN A 304 -7.56 23.00 -9.14
N TYR A 305 -6.42 22.50 -9.63
CA TYR A 305 -6.21 22.32 -11.07
C TYR A 305 -7.20 21.33 -11.67
N ARG A 306 -7.36 20.18 -11.01
CA ARG A 306 -8.26 19.12 -11.48
C ARG A 306 -9.70 19.59 -11.57
N ASN A 307 -10.23 20.18 -10.52
CA ASN A 307 -11.62 20.64 -10.46
C ASN A 307 -11.89 21.86 -11.36
N ARG A 308 -10.91 22.77 -11.48
CA ARG A 308 -11.15 24.05 -12.17
C ARG A 308 -10.88 23.98 -13.67
N TYR A 309 -9.90 23.22 -14.10
CA TYR A 309 -9.43 23.22 -15.49
C TYR A 309 -9.61 21.86 -16.17
N PHE A 310 -9.09 20.81 -15.54
CA PHE A 310 -8.96 19.51 -16.18
C PHE A 310 -10.31 18.83 -16.43
N ALA A 311 -11.14 18.66 -15.40
CA ALA A 311 -12.40 17.90 -15.52
C ALA A 311 -13.38 18.51 -16.52
N ALA A 312 -13.60 19.81 -16.44
CA ALA A 312 -14.48 20.52 -17.37
C ALA A 312 -13.93 20.47 -18.83
N TRP A 313 -12.61 20.60 -19.01
CA TRP A 313 -11.96 20.45 -20.31
C TRP A 313 -12.13 19.04 -20.86
N LEU A 314 -11.97 18.02 -20.00
CA LEU A 314 -12.09 16.62 -20.43
C LEU A 314 -13.51 16.29 -20.89
N VAL A 315 -14.53 16.75 -20.15
CA VAL A 315 -15.95 16.60 -20.57
C VAL A 315 -16.20 17.26 -21.94
N GLU A 316 -15.59 18.43 -22.20
CA GLU A 316 -15.71 19.07 -23.51
C GLU A 316 -15.04 18.23 -24.63
N GLN A 317 -13.92 17.51 -24.31
CA GLN A 317 -13.35 16.57 -25.27
C GLN A 317 -14.30 15.38 -25.53
N TRP A 318 -14.93 14.86 -24.51
CA TRP A 318 -15.90 13.76 -24.64
C TRP A 318 -17.10 14.16 -25.49
N ARG A 319 -17.62 15.37 -25.37
CA ARG A 319 -18.70 15.89 -26.24
C ARG A 319 -18.31 15.90 -27.71
N GLN A 320 -17.02 16.05 -28.01
CA GLN A 320 -16.51 16.06 -29.40
C GLN A 320 -16.18 14.65 -29.91
N ILE A 321 -15.68 13.77 -29.04
CA ILE A 321 -15.16 12.45 -29.40
C ILE A 321 -16.27 11.40 -29.36
N ALA A 322 -17.10 11.41 -28.33
CA ALA A 322 -18.12 10.41 -28.04
C ALA A 322 -19.45 11.07 -27.59
N PRO A 323 -20.07 11.92 -28.41
CA PRO A 323 -21.29 12.67 -28.03
C PRO A 323 -22.46 11.76 -27.65
N ASP A 324 -22.54 10.58 -28.22
CA ASP A 324 -23.61 9.62 -27.96
C ASP A 324 -23.52 8.99 -26.55
N GLU A 325 -22.36 9.06 -25.91
CA GLU A 325 -22.11 8.56 -24.55
C GLU A 325 -22.43 9.61 -23.45
N LEU A 326 -22.76 10.84 -23.84
CA LEU A 326 -23.09 11.94 -22.95
C LEU A 326 -24.53 12.44 -23.11
N PRO A 327 -25.56 11.58 -23.11
CA PRO A 327 -26.95 12.03 -23.10
C PRO A 327 -27.24 12.77 -21.78
N GLU A 328 -28.25 13.65 -21.79
CA GLU A 328 -28.79 14.16 -20.53
C GLU A 328 -29.46 13.01 -19.77
N PRO A 329 -29.07 12.75 -18.51
CA PRO A 329 -29.66 11.66 -17.74
C PRO A 329 -31.14 11.93 -17.46
N ALA A 330 -31.95 10.87 -17.55
CA ALA A 330 -33.40 10.97 -17.28
C ALA A 330 -33.71 11.00 -15.77
N ASP A 331 -32.82 10.48 -14.93
CA ASP A 331 -32.90 10.53 -13.47
C ASP A 331 -31.49 10.51 -12.82
N ASP A 332 -31.43 10.70 -11.50
CA ASP A 332 -30.17 10.75 -10.73
C ASP A 332 -29.48 9.38 -10.60
N LEU A 333 -30.06 8.30 -11.08
CA LEU A 333 -29.49 6.94 -11.04
C LEU A 333 -28.83 6.56 -12.37
N GLU A 334 -29.01 7.34 -13.43
CA GLU A 334 -28.33 7.14 -14.70
C GLU A 334 -26.89 7.64 -14.66
N CYS A 335 -26.04 7.04 -15.49
CA CYS A 335 -24.64 7.41 -15.60
C CYS A 335 -24.50 8.80 -16.23
N ASN A 336 -24.30 9.83 -15.44
CA ASN A 336 -24.12 11.20 -15.94
C ASN A 336 -22.64 11.47 -16.27
N TYR A 337 -22.20 11.09 -17.44
CA TYR A 337 -20.82 11.35 -17.91
C TYR A 337 -20.58 12.83 -18.28
N SER A 338 -21.62 13.68 -18.30
CA SER A 338 -21.49 15.11 -18.51
C SER A 338 -21.14 15.89 -17.25
N ASP A 339 -21.18 15.25 -16.08
CA ASP A 339 -20.77 15.84 -14.81
C ASP A 339 -19.25 15.89 -14.70
N PRO A 340 -18.62 17.07 -14.59
CA PRO A 340 -17.19 17.17 -14.43
C PRO A 340 -16.65 16.52 -13.16
N GLU A 341 -17.42 16.45 -12.06
CA GLU A 341 -16.95 15.96 -10.77
C GLU A 341 -16.46 14.50 -10.83
N ILE A 342 -17.07 13.65 -11.66
CA ILE A 342 -16.64 12.27 -11.84
C ILE A 342 -15.29 12.12 -12.56
N TRP A 343 -14.85 13.19 -13.23
CA TRP A 343 -13.60 13.26 -13.98
C TRP A 343 -12.50 14.06 -13.26
N ASP A 344 -12.72 14.50 -12.03
CA ASP A 344 -11.71 15.22 -11.27
C ASP A 344 -10.45 14.38 -11.05
N PHE A 345 -10.62 13.13 -10.67
CA PHE A 345 -9.53 12.22 -10.34
C PHE A 345 -9.70 10.84 -10.99
N PRO A 346 -9.90 10.77 -12.33
CA PRO A 346 -10.12 9.49 -13.00
C PRO A 346 -8.87 8.62 -12.89
N SER A 347 -9.03 7.31 -12.83
CA SER A 347 -7.91 6.44 -13.10
C SER A 347 -7.53 6.51 -14.59
N TRP A 348 -6.26 6.26 -14.92
CA TRP A 348 -5.83 6.41 -16.30
C TRP A 348 -4.65 5.51 -16.66
N TYR A 349 -4.61 5.07 -17.89
CA TYR A 349 -3.47 4.37 -18.49
C TYR A 349 -3.34 4.73 -19.97
N LEU A 350 -2.20 4.36 -20.57
CA LEU A 350 -1.96 4.53 -21.99
C LEU A 350 -2.20 3.22 -22.75
N ASN A 351 -2.83 3.31 -23.91
CA ASN A 351 -2.90 2.24 -24.89
C ASN A 351 -2.36 2.72 -26.26
N GLU A 352 -2.53 1.93 -27.32
CA GLU A 352 -2.07 2.31 -28.68
C GLU A 352 -2.83 3.52 -29.27
N GLU A 353 -4.04 3.81 -28.80
CA GLU A 353 -4.92 4.85 -29.34
C GLU A 353 -4.80 6.19 -28.61
N GLY A 354 -4.49 6.17 -27.30
CA GLY A 354 -4.47 7.38 -26.48
C GLY A 354 -4.31 7.16 -24.99
N ILE A 355 -4.79 8.12 -24.22
CA ILE A 355 -4.96 8.00 -22.77
C ILE A 355 -6.38 7.51 -22.51
N VAL A 356 -6.49 6.34 -21.91
CA VAL A 356 -7.77 5.81 -21.43
C VAL A 356 -8.02 6.37 -20.04
N PHE A 357 -9.19 6.91 -19.82
CA PHE A 357 -9.65 7.41 -18.54
C PHE A 357 -10.79 6.55 -18.02
N ASP A 358 -10.83 6.31 -16.73
CA ASP A 358 -11.98 5.69 -16.07
C ASP A 358 -12.52 6.66 -15.00
N PRO A 359 -13.80 7.09 -15.14
CA PRO A 359 -14.40 8.04 -14.21
C PRO A 359 -14.58 7.41 -12.84
N ILE A 360 -14.67 8.24 -11.80
CA ILE A 360 -14.97 7.80 -10.43
C ILE A 360 -16.36 8.27 -10.05
N PHE A 361 -17.29 7.34 -9.99
CA PHE A 361 -18.65 7.61 -9.58
C PHE A 361 -18.86 7.45 -8.06
N PRO A 362 -19.84 8.16 -7.48
CA PRO A 362 -20.33 7.84 -6.16
C PRO A 362 -20.73 6.36 -6.05
N ARG A 363 -20.60 5.79 -4.86
CA ARG A 363 -20.79 4.33 -4.63
C ARG A 363 -22.07 3.74 -5.23
N VAL A 364 -23.17 4.48 -5.21
CA VAL A 364 -24.47 4.03 -5.74
C VAL A 364 -24.50 3.90 -7.26
N ALA A 365 -23.57 4.55 -7.95
CA ALA A 365 -23.46 4.59 -9.40
C ALA A 365 -22.15 3.96 -9.93
N ARG A 366 -21.43 3.19 -9.12
CA ARG A 366 -20.15 2.57 -9.54
C ARG A 366 -20.26 1.60 -10.72
N ALA A 367 -21.46 1.13 -11.03
CA ALA A 367 -21.69 0.36 -12.25
C ALA A 367 -21.45 1.18 -13.55
N CYS A 368 -21.34 2.50 -13.45
CA CYS A 368 -21.02 3.41 -14.54
C CYS A 368 -19.51 3.56 -14.81
N GLU A 369 -18.66 2.99 -13.98
CA GLU A 369 -17.21 2.94 -14.16
C GLU A 369 -16.81 1.83 -15.16
N GLY A 370 -15.55 1.79 -15.57
CA GLY A 370 -15.07 0.80 -16.53
C GLY A 370 -15.43 1.13 -17.99
N THR A 371 -15.42 2.39 -18.35
CA THR A 371 -15.78 2.88 -19.69
C THR A 371 -14.70 2.50 -20.72
N GLU A 372 -15.10 1.81 -21.80
CA GLU A 372 -14.18 1.45 -22.90
C GLU A 372 -14.04 2.56 -23.96
N TRP A 373 -15.02 3.50 -24.02
CA TRP A 373 -15.07 4.58 -25.00
C TRP A 373 -14.22 5.80 -24.63
N SER A 374 -13.87 5.96 -23.36
CA SER A 374 -13.23 7.16 -22.80
C SER A 374 -11.72 7.22 -23.11
N VAL A 375 -11.38 7.17 -24.39
CA VAL A 375 -10.01 7.24 -24.90
C VAL A 375 -9.75 8.64 -25.47
N LEU A 376 -8.80 9.37 -24.89
CA LEU A 376 -8.35 10.67 -25.40
C LEU A 376 -7.22 10.44 -26.42
N PRO A 377 -7.45 10.71 -27.72
CA PRO A 377 -6.47 10.40 -28.76
C PRO A 377 -5.17 11.17 -28.57
N TYR A 378 -4.04 10.57 -28.91
CA TYR A 378 -2.72 11.23 -28.87
C TYR A 378 -2.66 12.53 -29.66
N ALA A 379 -3.43 12.65 -30.74
CA ALA A 379 -3.53 13.91 -31.51
C ALA A 379 -4.07 15.09 -30.67
N VAL A 380 -4.90 14.82 -29.65
CA VAL A 380 -5.36 15.83 -28.69
C VAL A 380 -4.31 16.05 -27.63
N VAL A 381 -3.76 14.98 -27.02
CA VAL A 381 -2.70 15.06 -26.00
C VAL A 381 -1.51 15.87 -26.49
N LYS A 382 -1.06 15.65 -27.72
CA LYS A 382 0.08 16.37 -28.32
C LYS A 382 -0.14 17.88 -28.45
N LYS A 383 -1.39 18.37 -28.46
CA LYS A 383 -1.71 19.82 -28.42
C LYS A 383 -1.63 20.43 -27.04
N HIS A 384 -1.70 19.59 -26.00
CA HIS A 384 -1.69 19.96 -24.59
C HIS A 384 -0.56 19.25 -23.84
N PRO A 385 0.71 19.42 -24.24
CA PRO A 385 1.81 18.66 -23.68
C PRO A 385 2.00 19.00 -22.20
N GLY A 386 2.21 17.96 -21.38
CA GLY A 386 2.50 18.07 -19.97
C GLY A 386 3.92 18.57 -19.66
N ARG A 387 4.35 18.33 -18.44
CA ARG A 387 5.69 18.72 -17.95
C ARG A 387 6.82 18.07 -18.76
N LEU A 388 6.63 16.82 -19.16
CA LEU A 388 7.63 16.07 -19.93
C LEU A 388 7.30 16.08 -21.43
N ARG A 389 8.36 16.14 -22.24
CA ARG A 389 8.25 16.08 -23.71
C ARG A 389 8.52 14.67 -24.19
N LEU A 390 7.62 13.75 -23.90
CA LEU A 390 7.71 12.37 -24.35
C LEU A 390 7.17 12.24 -25.78
N ALA A 391 7.82 11.41 -26.60
CA ALA A 391 7.29 11.04 -27.89
C ALA A 391 6.21 9.96 -27.70
N LEU A 392 4.97 10.40 -27.76
CA LEU A 392 3.78 9.53 -27.72
C LEU A 392 3.52 8.94 -29.12
N PRO A 393 2.83 7.78 -29.22
CA PRO A 393 2.42 7.19 -30.50
C PRO A 393 1.65 8.18 -31.39
N ASP A 394 1.60 7.89 -32.71
CA ASP A 394 0.93 8.75 -33.69
C ASP A 394 -0.58 8.48 -33.74
#